data_8cc04db1641b06705229f0de8b33e6d0
#
_entry.id   8cc04db1641b06705229f0de8b33e6d0
#
_cell.length_a   1.000
_cell.length_b   1.000
_cell.length_c   1.000
_cell.angle_alpha   90.00
_cell.angle_beta   90.00
_cell.angle_gamma   90.00
#
_symmetry.space_group_name_H-M   'P 1'
#
loop_
_entity.id
_entity.type
_entity.pdbx_description
1 polymer ?
#
loop_
_entity_poly.entity_id
_entity_poly.type
_entity_poly.pdbx_seq_one_letter_code
_entity_poly.pdbx_strand_id
1 'polypeptide(L)'
;MTQVAVIHAAFGDTPHTVALVNVPELPSLNETLEYAYRWTNNVMGSWSIKKEVFEDGEPNGDYNPNVTVMKPLTKDDSGQEWGHRSTSMGDQILVGNKKYVVAMMGFETLEGEKV
;
A
#
# COMPACT_ATOMS: atom_id res chain seq x y z
N MET A 1 9.91 -3.32 14.72
CA MET A 1 9.08 -3.20 13.51
C MET A 1 9.95 -3.00 12.28
N THR A 2 9.53 -3.53 11.18
CA THR A 2 10.23 -3.38 9.90
C THR A 2 9.49 -2.34 9.06
N GLN A 3 10.19 -1.31 8.59
CA GLN A 3 9.60 -0.34 7.67
C GLN A 3 9.80 -0.80 6.24
N VAL A 4 8.74 -0.86 5.47
CA VAL A 4 8.78 -1.19 4.05
C VAL A 4 8.20 -0.05 3.23
N ALA A 5 8.62 0.05 1.98
CA ALA A 5 8.09 1.06 1.05
C ALA A 5 7.20 0.38 0.01
N VAL A 6 6.02 0.94 -0.21
CA VAL A 6 5.11 0.47 -1.26
C VAL A 6 5.25 1.41 -2.45
N ILE A 7 5.53 0.84 -3.61
CA ILE A 7 5.83 1.56 -4.84
C ILE A 7 4.77 1.21 -5.88
N HIS A 8 4.03 2.22 -6.34
CA HIS A 8 3.10 2.01 -7.44
C HIS A 8 3.85 2.13 -8.76
N ALA A 9 3.82 1.04 -9.54
CA ALA A 9 4.52 0.94 -10.82
C ALA A 9 3.66 0.27 -11.89
N ALA A 10 2.45 -0.22 -11.53
CA ALA A 10 1.53 -0.87 -12.45
C ALA A 10 0.78 0.17 -13.30
N PHE A 11 0.07 -0.32 -14.31
CA PHE A 11 -0.82 0.49 -15.16
C PHE A 11 -0.11 1.64 -15.90
N GLY A 12 1.16 1.44 -16.24
CA GLY A 12 1.91 2.47 -16.96
C GLY A 12 2.37 3.63 -16.11
N ASP A 13 2.18 3.57 -14.79
CA ASP A 13 2.65 4.61 -13.88
C ASP A 13 4.18 4.68 -13.88
N THR A 14 4.72 5.90 -13.81
CA THR A 14 6.12 6.07 -13.45
C THR A 14 6.27 5.59 -11.99
N PRO A 15 7.20 4.67 -11.71
CA PRO A 15 7.34 4.14 -10.36
C PRO A 15 7.54 5.25 -9.33
N HIS A 16 6.76 5.21 -8.26
CA HIS A 16 6.86 6.19 -7.18
C HIS A 16 6.39 5.57 -5.86
N THR A 17 7.00 6.00 -4.78
CA THR A 17 6.64 5.52 -3.44
C THR A 17 5.34 6.20 -3.00
N VAL A 18 4.32 5.40 -2.70
CA VAL A 18 3.03 5.91 -2.23
C VAL A 18 2.87 5.80 -0.72
N ALA A 19 3.58 4.86 -0.08
CA ALA A 19 3.44 4.64 1.35
C ALA A 19 4.71 4.07 1.95
N LEU A 20 4.94 4.40 3.22
CA LEU A 20 5.84 3.67 4.10
C LEU A 20 4.96 2.94 5.12
N VAL A 21 5.21 1.67 5.32
CA VAL A 21 4.43 0.83 6.24
C VAL A 21 5.35 0.29 7.33
N ASN A 22 5.01 0.57 8.57
CA ASN A 22 5.70 -0.03 9.71
C ASN A 22 5.04 -1.37 9.99
N VAL A 23 5.69 -2.44 9.56
CA VAL A 23 5.16 -3.79 9.69
C VAL A 23 5.59 -4.35 11.05
N PRO A 24 4.65 -4.88 11.86
CA PRO A 24 5.03 -5.55 13.10
C PRO A 24 5.91 -6.76 12.80
N GLU A 25 6.60 -7.28 13.82
CA GLU A 25 7.38 -8.49 13.63
C GLU A 25 6.47 -9.65 13.29
N LEU A 26 6.72 -10.26 12.14
CA LEU A 26 5.95 -11.39 11.62
C LEU A 26 6.90 -12.54 11.30
N PRO A 27 6.40 -13.80 11.33
CA PRO A 27 7.27 -14.98 11.21
C PRO A 27 7.99 -15.12 9.87
N SER A 28 7.48 -14.52 8.80
CA SER A 28 8.04 -14.72 7.47
C SER A 28 8.04 -13.47 6.63
N LEU A 29 8.90 -13.45 5.62
CA LEU A 29 8.92 -12.37 4.61
C LEU A 29 7.58 -12.27 3.90
N ASN A 30 6.98 -13.40 3.56
CA ASN A 30 5.70 -13.40 2.86
C ASN A 30 4.61 -12.70 3.67
N GLU A 31 4.56 -12.94 4.98
CA GLU A 31 3.60 -12.27 5.85
C GLU A 31 3.87 -10.77 5.95
N THR A 32 5.14 -10.36 5.94
CA THR A 32 5.52 -8.94 5.89
C THR A 32 4.99 -8.29 4.61
N LEU A 33 5.17 -8.95 3.47
CA LEU A 33 4.67 -8.45 2.19
C LEU A 33 3.15 -8.41 2.16
N GLU A 34 2.49 -9.43 2.70
CA GLU A 34 1.03 -9.48 2.79
C GLU A 34 0.46 -8.36 3.65
N TYR A 35 1.12 -8.04 4.76
CA TYR A 35 0.72 -6.93 5.61
C TYR A 35 0.77 -5.60 4.85
N ALA A 36 1.88 -5.31 4.17
CA ALA A 36 2.02 -4.09 3.40
C ALA A 36 0.99 -4.02 2.27
N TYR A 37 0.75 -5.14 1.59
CA TYR A 37 -0.25 -5.24 0.53
C TYR A 37 -1.66 -4.99 1.07
N ARG A 38 -2.04 -5.68 2.15
CA ARG A 38 -3.38 -5.54 2.76
C ARG A 38 -3.67 -4.09 3.13
N TRP A 39 -2.73 -3.41 3.79
CA TRP A 39 -2.98 -2.08 4.34
C TRP A 39 -2.75 -0.94 3.36
N THR A 40 -2.43 -1.25 2.11
CA THR A 40 -2.43 -0.30 1.00
C THR A 40 -3.47 -0.68 -0.06
N ASN A 41 -4.55 -1.32 0.38
CA ASN A 41 -5.68 -1.72 -0.44
C ASN A 41 -6.98 -1.14 0.10
N ASN A 42 -7.87 -0.76 -0.81
CA ASN A 42 -9.20 -0.27 -0.48
C ASN A 42 -10.16 -1.45 -0.43
N VAL A 43 -10.37 -1.99 0.76
CA VAL A 43 -11.22 -3.17 0.99
C VAL A 43 -12.54 -2.76 1.64
N MET A 44 -12.46 -1.96 2.71
CA MET A 44 -13.62 -1.53 3.48
C MET A 44 -13.63 -0.01 3.69
N GLY A 45 -12.95 0.72 2.83
CA GLY A 45 -12.84 2.16 2.92
C GLY A 45 -11.72 2.68 2.05
N SER A 46 -10.85 3.52 2.59
CA SER A 46 -9.70 4.06 1.89
C SER A 46 -8.44 3.92 2.74
N TRP A 47 -7.42 3.29 2.16
CA TRP A 47 -6.15 3.12 2.86
C TRP A 47 -5.37 4.43 2.96
N SER A 48 -5.58 5.35 2.02
CA SER A 48 -4.77 6.57 1.90
C SER A 48 -5.45 7.82 2.47
N ILE A 49 -6.77 7.80 2.65
CA ILE A 49 -7.48 8.85 3.40
C ILE A 49 -7.31 8.52 4.87
N LYS A 50 -6.45 9.26 5.56
CA LYS A 50 -6.04 8.94 6.93
C LYS A 50 -7.05 9.42 7.94
N LYS A 51 -8.25 8.83 7.89
CA LYS A 51 -9.35 9.10 8.83
C LYS A 51 -9.90 7.78 9.34
N GLU A 52 -10.08 7.68 10.66
CA GLU A 52 -10.68 6.49 11.27
C GLU A 52 -12.17 6.38 10.93
N VAL A 53 -12.83 7.54 10.80
CA VAL A 53 -14.25 7.66 10.52
C VAL A 53 -14.45 8.70 9.43
N PHE A 54 -15.24 8.36 8.43
CA PHE A 54 -15.60 9.30 7.35
C PHE A 54 -16.59 10.35 7.82
N GLU A 55 -16.79 11.40 7.02
CA GLU A 55 -17.66 12.52 7.36
C GLU A 55 -19.11 12.10 7.61
N ASP A 56 -19.57 11.04 6.95
CA ASP A 56 -20.91 10.48 7.14
C ASP A 56 -21.05 9.62 8.38
N GLY A 57 -19.99 9.45 9.16
CA GLY A 57 -19.99 8.65 10.38
C GLY A 57 -19.65 7.19 10.18
N GLU A 58 -19.45 6.75 8.94
CA GLU A 58 -19.09 5.36 8.66
C GLU A 58 -17.62 5.10 8.99
N PRO A 59 -17.31 3.94 9.61
CA PRO A 59 -15.93 3.62 9.92
C PRO A 59 -15.11 3.36 8.65
N ASN A 60 -13.84 3.81 8.68
CA ASN A 60 -12.89 3.48 7.62
C ASN A 60 -12.13 2.22 8.03
N GLY A 61 -12.57 1.06 7.55
CA GLY A 61 -11.97 -0.22 7.87
C GLY A 61 -10.57 -0.43 7.31
N ASP A 62 -10.09 0.48 6.46
CA ASP A 62 -8.74 0.42 5.90
C ASP A 62 -7.78 1.39 6.58
N TYR A 63 -8.21 2.06 7.63
CA TYR A 63 -7.32 2.91 8.42
C TYR A 63 -6.33 2.06 9.22
N ASN A 64 -5.05 2.38 9.08
CA ASN A 64 -3.98 1.75 9.86
C ASN A 64 -2.94 2.81 10.21
N PRO A 65 -2.73 3.11 11.51
CA PRO A 65 -1.75 4.13 11.90
C PRO A 65 -0.32 3.77 11.54
N ASN A 66 -0.04 2.50 11.21
CA ASN A 66 1.30 2.07 10.77
C ASN A 66 1.60 2.44 9.31
N VAL A 67 0.63 2.98 8.58
CA VAL A 67 0.79 3.40 7.20
C VAL A 67 0.97 4.92 7.13
N THR A 68 2.08 5.35 6.51
CA THR A 68 2.33 6.76 6.21
C THR A 68 2.16 6.96 4.71
N VAL A 69 1.24 7.84 4.32
CA VAL A 69 1.01 8.16 2.91
C VAL A 69 2.09 9.13 2.44
N MET A 70 2.82 8.75 1.40
CA MET A 70 3.98 9.52 0.90
C MET A 70 3.64 10.38 -0.30
N LYS A 71 2.54 10.09 -1.00
CA LYS A 71 2.09 10.87 -2.15
C LYS A 71 0.87 11.69 -1.75
N PRO A 72 0.84 13.01 -2.01
CA PRO A 72 -0.34 13.82 -1.71
C PRO A 72 -1.58 13.29 -2.40
N LEU A 73 -2.73 13.41 -1.73
CA LEU A 73 -4.01 13.04 -2.33
C LEU A 73 -4.37 14.03 -3.44
N THR A 74 -5.03 13.52 -4.47
CA THR A 74 -5.53 14.34 -5.56
C THR A 74 -6.79 15.07 -5.09
N LYS A 75 -6.94 16.34 -5.48
CA LYS A 75 -8.14 17.13 -5.22
C LYS A 75 -8.83 17.47 -6.53
N ASP A 76 -10.16 17.43 -6.53
CA ASP A 76 -10.94 17.90 -7.67
C ASP A 76 -11.19 19.41 -7.56
N ASP A 77 -11.95 19.97 -8.53
CA ASP A 77 -12.23 21.41 -8.59
C ASP A 77 -13.02 21.91 -7.38
N SER A 78 -13.75 21.03 -6.70
CA SER A 78 -14.51 21.38 -5.50
C SER A 78 -13.69 21.32 -4.22
N GLY A 79 -12.43 20.87 -4.30
CA GLY A 79 -11.56 20.64 -3.14
C GLY A 79 -11.74 19.27 -2.49
N GLN A 80 -12.57 18.42 -3.08
CA GLN A 80 -12.76 17.04 -2.60
C GLN A 80 -11.48 16.24 -2.81
N GLU A 81 -10.98 15.64 -1.72
CA GLU A 81 -9.82 14.75 -1.80
C GLU A 81 -10.23 13.35 -2.24
N TRP A 82 -9.44 12.79 -3.15
CA TRP A 82 -9.63 11.42 -3.62
C TRP A 82 -8.46 10.57 -3.16
N GLY A 83 -8.77 9.42 -2.58
CA GLY A 83 -7.77 8.47 -2.14
C GLY A 83 -7.02 7.82 -3.31
N HIS A 84 -5.84 7.27 -3.00
CA HIS A 84 -5.06 6.53 -3.99
C HIS A 84 -5.69 5.16 -4.26
N ARG A 85 -5.44 4.64 -5.46
CA ARG A 85 -5.86 3.30 -5.82
C ARG A 85 -5.23 2.25 -4.91
N SER A 86 -5.82 1.07 -4.88
CA SER A 86 -5.23 -0.09 -4.23
C SER A 86 -3.90 -0.48 -4.89
N THR A 87 -2.99 -1.00 -4.08
CA THR A 87 -1.79 -1.68 -4.59
C THR A 87 -2.23 -2.93 -5.34
N SER A 88 -1.68 -3.13 -6.51
CA SER A 88 -2.16 -4.13 -7.47
C SER A 88 -1.02 -4.93 -8.06
N MET A 89 -1.35 -5.97 -8.80
CA MET A 89 -0.37 -6.78 -9.52
C MET A 89 0.51 -5.88 -10.39
N GLY A 90 1.82 -6.05 -10.29
CA GLY A 90 2.81 -5.22 -10.97
C GLY A 90 3.38 -4.10 -10.11
N ASP A 91 2.73 -3.74 -9.00
CA ASP A 91 3.31 -2.82 -8.03
C ASP A 91 4.40 -3.52 -7.23
N GLN A 92 5.21 -2.75 -6.52
CA GLN A 92 6.40 -3.25 -5.87
C GLN A 92 6.41 -2.91 -4.38
N ILE A 93 7.09 -3.75 -3.61
CA ILE A 93 7.30 -3.52 -2.18
C ILE A 93 8.80 -3.66 -1.92
N LEU A 94 9.39 -2.61 -1.35
CA LEU A 94 10.81 -2.57 -1.00
C LEU A 94 10.98 -2.94 0.47
N VAL A 95 11.68 -4.04 0.73
CA VAL A 95 12.03 -4.50 2.07
C VAL A 95 13.55 -4.47 2.19
N GLY A 96 14.06 -3.60 3.07
CA GLY A 96 15.48 -3.37 3.13
C GLY A 96 15.97 -2.76 1.81
N ASN A 97 16.86 -3.47 1.12
CA ASN A 97 17.36 -3.05 -0.19
C ASN A 97 16.88 -3.95 -1.33
N LYS A 98 15.87 -4.78 -1.07
CA LYS A 98 15.37 -5.73 -2.07
C LYS A 98 13.91 -5.44 -2.41
N LYS A 99 13.61 -5.37 -3.72
CA LYS A 99 12.26 -5.15 -4.22
C LYS A 99 11.58 -6.47 -4.55
N TYR A 100 10.29 -6.53 -4.24
CA TYR A 100 9.42 -7.65 -4.58
C TYR A 100 8.25 -7.12 -5.38
N VAL A 101 7.72 -7.94 -6.28
CA VAL A 101 6.61 -7.55 -7.17
C VAL A 101 5.36 -8.28 -6.73
N VAL A 102 4.24 -7.55 -6.70
CA VAL A 102 2.93 -8.16 -6.47
C VAL A 102 2.58 -8.98 -7.71
N ALA A 103 2.39 -10.28 -7.53
CA ALA A 103 2.08 -11.21 -8.62
C ALA A 103 0.59 -11.57 -8.60
N MET A 104 0.17 -12.37 -9.58
CA MET A 104 -1.21 -12.86 -9.64
C MET A 104 -1.54 -13.67 -8.38
N MET A 105 -0.59 -14.45 -7.89
CA MET A 105 -0.73 -15.21 -6.64
C MET A 105 0.53 -14.98 -5.81
N GLY A 106 0.37 -14.15 -4.75
CA GLY A 106 1.47 -13.86 -3.85
C GLY A 106 2.46 -12.85 -4.41
N PHE A 107 3.74 -13.07 -4.15
CA PHE A 107 4.80 -12.13 -4.48
C PHE A 107 5.95 -12.85 -5.17
N GLU A 108 6.71 -12.08 -5.96
CA GLU A 108 7.86 -12.60 -6.68
C GLU A 108 9.03 -11.63 -6.54
N THR A 109 10.24 -12.14 -6.71
CA THR A 109 11.42 -11.28 -6.86
C THR A 109 11.35 -10.58 -8.23
N LEU A 110 12.25 -9.61 -8.45
CA LEU A 110 12.32 -8.95 -9.76
C LEU A 110 12.69 -9.93 -10.88
N GLU A 111 13.34 -11.04 -10.54
CA GLU A 111 13.70 -12.09 -11.48
C GLU A 111 12.56 -13.09 -11.73
N GLY A 112 11.43 -12.92 -11.05
CA GLY A 112 10.26 -13.79 -11.22
C GLY A 112 10.22 -15.02 -10.34
N GLU A 113 11.07 -15.10 -9.33
CA GLU A 113 11.08 -16.22 -8.39
C GLU A 113 10.02 -16.02 -7.31
N LYS A 114 9.27 -17.06 -7.00
CA LYS A 114 8.27 -17.01 -5.92
C LYS A 114 8.90 -16.79 -4.56
N VAL A 115 8.24 -16.00 -3.75
CA VAL A 115 8.62 -15.76 -2.37
C VAL A 115 8.00 -16.83 -1.46
#